data_11e29761ea54c9e374792f660be39e96
#
_entry.id   11e29761ea54c9e374792f660be39e96
#
_cell.length_a   1.000
_cell.length_b   1.000
_cell.length_c   1.000
_cell.angle_alpha   90.00
_cell.angle_beta   90.00
_cell.angle_gamma   90.00
#
_symmetry.space_group_name_H-M   'P 1'
#
loop_
_entity.id
_entity.type
_entity.pdbx_description
1 polymer ?
#
loop_
_entity_poly.entity_id
_entity_poly.type
_entity_poly.pdbx_seq_one_letter_code
_entity_poly.pdbx_strand_id
1 'polypeptide(L)'
;MRKLLTIFLVLLLAVMAADATRTTITAVAPTIGTAVNGANLWTATTSSGMLLTSIMQGNQLLIINTTVTSSSLWGINLTMKKGVGQYSVLGDKIYTLSRNQTYIIGPLSTSRFEQNNNTFLFDFNASRGKLIAVNLP
;
A
#
# COMPACT_ATOMS: atom_id res chain seq x y z
N MET A 1 11.22 24.88 29.74
CA MET A 1 10.29 23.75 29.65
C MET A 1 9.11 23.99 28.67
N ARG A 2 8.35 25.11 28.78
CA ARG A 2 7.21 25.37 27.86
C ARG A 2 7.55 25.31 26.36
N LYS A 3 8.67 25.89 25.94
CA LYS A 3 9.08 25.90 24.51
C LYS A 3 9.43 24.50 23.97
N LEU A 4 10.04 23.64 24.81
CA LEU A 4 10.35 22.25 24.42
C LEU A 4 9.08 21.42 24.24
N LEU A 5 8.08 21.60 25.11
CA LEU A 5 6.81 20.90 25.03
C LEU A 5 6.04 21.28 23.77
N THR A 6 6.08 22.55 23.35
CA THR A 6 5.43 23.03 22.14
C THR A 6 6.08 22.43 20.87
N ILE A 7 7.42 22.37 20.84
CA ILE A 7 8.15 21.75 19.70
C ILE A 7 7.83 20.27 19.61
N PHE A 8 7.78 19.56 20.74
CA PHE A 8 7.45 18.12 20.76
C PHE A 8 6.02 17.86 20.29
N LEU A 9 5.06 18.69 20.69
CA LEU A 9 3.66 18.58 20.27
C LEU A 9 3.48 18.85 18.78
N VAL A 10 4.17 19.85 18.22
CA VAL A 10 4.14 20.14 16.78
C VAL A 10 4.77 19.01 15.98
N LEU A 11 5.87 18.41 16.46
CA LEU A 11 6.52 17.28 15.82
C LEU A 11 5.61 16.03 15.82
N LEU A 12 4.90 15.78 16.92
CA LEU A 12 3.96 14.67 17.05
C LEU A 12 2.76 14.82 16.09
N LEU A 13 2.22 16.05 15.98
CA LEU A 13 1.14 16.37 15.04
C LEU A 13 1.58 16.23 13.58
N ALA A 14 2.81 16.59 13.24
CA ALA A 14 3.34 16.45 11.89
C ALA A 14 3.50 14.97 11.46
N VAL A 15 3.87 14.08 12.38
CA VAL A 15 3.97 12.64 12.12
C VAL A 15 2.59 12.03 11.90
N MET A 16 1.58 12.45 12.65
CA MET A 16 0.19 11.96 12.45
C MET A 16 -0.44 12.48 11.14
N ALA A 17 -0.06 13.67 10.67
CA ALA A 17 -0.59 14.24 9.43
C ALA A 17 -0.07 13.51 8.16
N ALA A 18 1.10 12.88 8.22
CA ALA A 18 1.66 12.17 7.06
C ALA A 18 0.85 10.92 6.67
N ASP A 19 0.24 10.23 7.64
CA ASP A 19 -0.61 9.07 7.36
C ASP A 19 -2.05 9.46 6.96
N ALA A 20 -2.53 10.62 7.39
CA ALA A 20 -3.88 11.10 7.08
C ALA A 20 -4.11 11.44 5.60
N THR A 21 -3.05 11.57 4.80
CA THR A 21 -3.13 11.88 3.37
C THR A 21 -3.08 10.63 2.47
N ARG A 22 -2.82 9.46 3.04
CA ARG A 22 -2.74 8.21 2.27
C ARG A 22 -4.12 7.72 1.88
N THR A 23 -4.26 7.26 0.64
CA THR A 23 -5.51 6.67 0.15
C THR A 23 -5.67 5.26 0.72
N THR A 24 -6.80 5.02 1.38
CA THR A 24 -7.13 3.70 1.93
C THR A 24 -7.54 2.74 0.82
N ILE A 25 -6.97 1.54 0.83
CA ILE A 25 -7.36 0.42 -0.02
C ILE A 25 -8.29 -0.48 0.80
N THR A 26 -9.47 -0.78 0.25
CA THR A 26 -10.37 -1.78 0.84
C THR A 26 -10.07 -3.14 0.22
N ALA A 27 -9.71 -4.11 1.05
CA ALA A 27 -9.48 -5.47 0.57
C ALA A 27 -10.82 -6.18 0.32
N VAL A 28 -10.85 -6.99 -0.73
CA VAL A 28 -11.97 -7.84 -1.08
C VAL A 28 -11.73 -9.25 -0.55
N ALA A 29 -12.72 -9.80 0.13
CA ALA A 29 -12.71 -11.20 0.56
C ALA A 29 -13.67 -12.00 -0.35
N PRO A 30 -13.16 -12.73 -1.36
CA PRO A 30 -14.01 -13.55 -2.19
C PRO A 30 -14.56 -14.73 -1.35
N THR A 31 -15.87 -14.97 -1.46
CA THR A 31 -16.50 -16.16 -0.87
C THR A 31 -16.39 -17.32 -1.85
N ILE A 32 -16.10 -18.51 -1.34
CA ILE A 32 -16.00 -19.72 -2.17
C ILE A 32 -17.31 -19.92 -2.97
N GLY A 33 -17.18 -20.11 -4.27
CA GLY A 33 -18.32 -20.32 -5.16
C GLY A 33 -19.08 -19.05 -5.61
N THR A 34 -18.63 -17.86 -5.20
CA THR A 34 -19.24 -16.60 -5.61
C THR A 34 -18.31 -15.80 -6.51
N ALA A 35 -18.81 -15.40 -7.69
CA ALA A 35 -18.07 -14.48 -8.55
C ALA A 35 -18.14 -13.06 -7.98
N VAL A 36 -16.99 -12.40 -7.84
CA VAL A 36 -16.91 -11.00 -7.44
C VAL A 36 -16.74 -10.14 -8.70
N ASN A 37 -17.64 -9.19 -8.91
CA ASN A 37 -17.50 -8.23 -10.01
C ASN A 37 -16.36 -7.24 -9.70
N GLY A 38 -15.23 -7.39 -10.40
CA GLY A 38 -14.04 -6.58 -10.20
C GLY A 38 -14.13 -5.14 -10.71
N ALA A 39 -15.16 -4.76 -11.47
CA ALA A 39 -15.21 -3.46 -12.15
C ALA A 39 -15.13 -2.26 -11.20
N ASN A 40 -15.77 -2.35 -10.03
CA ASN A 40 -15.83 -1.26 -9.04
C ASN A 40 -14.82 -1.41 -7.89
N LEU A 41 -13.95 -2.41 -7.93
CA LEU A 41 -13.01 -2.72 -6.84
C LEU A 41 -11.65 -2.05 -7.02
N TRP A 42 -11.39 -1.49 -8.20
CA TRP A 42 -10.12 -0.88 -8.52
C TRP A 42 -9.95 0.48 -7.84
N THR A 43 -8.92 0.61 -7.03
CA THR A 43 -8.49 1.89 -6.45
C THR A 43 -7.36 2.47 -7.30
N ALA A 44 -7.48 3.73 -7.73
CA ALA A 44 -6.42 4.41 -8.47
C ALA A 44 -5.17 4.58 -7.59
N THR A 45 -3.99 4.37 -8.17
CA THR A 45 -2.73 4.63 -7.45
C THR A 45 -2.53 6.13 -7.27
N THR A 46 -1.99 6.52 -6.12
CA THR A 46 -1.71 7.94 -5.80
C THR A 46 -0.24 8.12 -5.44
N SER A 47 0.34 9.25 -5.83
CA SER A 47 1.70 9.64 -5.43
C SER A 47 1.79 10.03 -3.95
N SER A 48 0.67 10.31 -3.31
CA SER A 48 0.59 10.57 -1.85
C SER A 48 0.76 9.32 -1.00
N GLY A 49 0.84 8.15 -1.67
CA GLY A 49 0.91 6.86 -1.01
C GLY A 49 -0.46 6.27 -0.70
N MET A 50 -0.46 4.99 -0.38
CA MET A 50 -1.66 4.22 -0.08
C MET A 50 -1.46 3.38 1.17
N LEU A 51 -2.54 3.05 1.84
CA LEU A 51 -2.54 2.14 2.98
C LEU A 51 -3.59 1.04 2.82
N LEU A 52 -3.26 -0.15 3.28
CA LEU A 52 -4.15 -1.30 3.34
C LEU A 52 -4.21 -1.79 4.79
N THR A 53 -5.41 -1.92 5.36
CA THR A 53 -5.57 -2.52 6.67
C THR A 53 -5.26 -4.02 6.59
N SER A 54 -4.34 -4.48 7.41
CA SER A 54 -4.02 -5.90 7.55
C SER A 54 -5.15 -6.59 8.32
N ILE A 55 -5.83 -7.52 7.68
CA ILE A 55 -6.98 -8.22 8.30
C ILE A 55 -6.60 -9.63 8.72
N MET A 56 -5.62 -10.22 8.07
CA MET A 56 -5.21 -11.61 8.32
C MET A 56 -3.72 -11.79 8.10
N GLN A 57 -3.09 -12.57 8.95
CA GLN A 57 -1.67 -12.88 8.94
C GLN A 57 -1.18 -13.42 7.59
N GLY A 58 -0.73 -12.54 6.71
CA GLY A 58 -0.04 -12.90 5.48
C GLY A 58 -0.91 -13.40 4.33
N ASN A 59 -2.24 -13.41 4.46
CA ASN A 59 -3.14 -13.94 3.43
C ASN A 59 -3.71 -12.85 2.51
N GLN A 60 -2.94 -11.80 2.24
CA GLN A 60 -3.37 -10.72 1.36
C GLN A 60 -2.51 -10.66 0.10
N LEU A 61 -3.15 -10.44 -1.03
CA LEU A 61 -2.50 -10.18 -2.32
C LEU A 61 -2.84 -8.78 -2.82
N LEU A 62 -1.90 -8.18 -3.55
CA LEU A 62 -2.16 -7.01 -4.37
C LEU A 62 -2.18 -7.41 -5.85
N ILE A 63 -3.22 -7.04 -6.55
CA ILE A 63 -3.29 -7.12 -8.01
C ILE A 63 -3.19 -5.70 -8.53
N ILE A 64 -2.14 -5.41 -9.31
CA ILE A 64 -1.84 -4.07 -9.79
C ILE A 64 -1.90 -4.07 -11.31
N ASN A 65 -2.71 -3.18 -11.86
CA ASN A 65 -2.76 -2.94 -13.30
C ASN A 65 -2.13 -1.59 -13.61
N THR A 66 -1.10 -1.60 -14.45
CA THR A 66 -0.33 -0.41 -14.82
C THR A 66 -0.79 0.17 -16.17
N THR A 67 -2.07 0.16 -16.45
CA THR A 67 -2.63 0.74 -17.68
C THR A 67 -2.31 2.23 -17.74
N VAL A 68 -1.39 2.60 -18.61
CA VAL A 68 -0.96 4.00 -18.80
C VAL A 68 -1.56 4.54 -20.08
N THR A 69 -2.38 5.57 -19.95
CA THR A 69 -2.92 6.36 -21.10
C THR A 69 -1.94 7.42 -21.59
N SER A 70 -0.80 7.60 -20.93
CA SER A 70 0.21 8.63 -21.22
C SER A 70 1.42 8.05 -21.97
N SER A 71 1.99 8.80 -22.88
CA SER A 71 3.17 8.50 -23.70
C SER A 71 4.49 8.36 -22.91
N SER A 72 4.47 8.42 -21.58
CA SER A 72 5.66 8.26 -20.75
C SER A 72 6.20 6.84 -20.85
N LEU A 73 7.46 6.73 -21.24
CA LEU A 73 8.19 5.48 -21.43
C LEU A 73 8.56 4.75 -20.13
N TRP A 74 8.35 5.38 -18.98
CA TRP A 74 8.84 4.88 -17.68
C TRP A 74 7.78 4.05 -16.97
N GLY A 75 8.22 2.96 -16.37
CA GLY A 75 7.42 2.12 -15.49
C GLY A 75 7.02 2.83 -14.20
N ILE A 76 6.19 2.17 -13.39
CA ILE A 76 5.81 2.62 -12.04
C ILE A 76 6.68 1.88 -11.04
N ASN A 77 7.28 2.58 -10.08
CA ASN A 77 7.88 1.95 -8.93
C ASN A 77 6.87 1.89 -7.78
N LEU A 78 6.63 0.69 -7.28
CA LEU A 78 5.93 0.45 -6.04
C LEU A 78 6.95 0.20 -4.95
N THR A 79 6.93 1.02 -3.91
CA THR A 79 7.71 0.82 -2.70
C THR A 79 6.80 0.32 -1.58
N MET A 80 6.97 -0.92 -1.16
CA MET A 80 6.37 -1.43 0.07
C MET A 80 7.23 -1.00 1.25
N LYS A 81 6.67 -0.21 2.15
CA LYS A 81 7.38 0.33 3.31
C LYS A 81 7.64 -0.77 4.32
N LYS A 82 8.84 -0.79 4.89
CA LYS A 82 9.15 -1.67 6.00
C LYS A 82 8.20 -1.43 7.16
N GLY A 83 7.78 -2.49 7.80
CA GLY A 83 7.00 -2.45 9.03
C GLY A 83 7.88 -2.45 10.28
N VAL A 84 7.32 -3.00 11.36
CA VAL A 84 7.96 -3.09 12.69
C VAL A 84 8.24 -4.53 13.11
N GLY A 85 7.89 -5.51 12.29
CA GLY A 85 8.05 -6.93 12.60
C GLY A 85 9.50 -7.43 12.49
N GLN A 86 9.67 -8.72 12.72
CA GLN A 86 10.97 -9.39 12.82
C GLN A 86 11.88 -9.16 11.59
N TYR A 87 11.30 -9.12 10.39
CA TYR A 87 12.05 -8.92 9.14
C TYR A 87 12.08 -7.47 8.65
N SER A 88 11.70 -6.50 9.48
CA SER A 88 11.76 -5.08 9.13
C SER A 88 13.19 -4.59 8.88
N VAL A 89 14.19 -5.27 9.42
CA VAL A 89 15.62 -5.03 9.18
C VAL A 89 15.99 -5.12 7.69
N LEU A 90 15.23 -5.87 6.89
CA LEU A 90 15.44 -5.97 5.43
C LEU A 90 15.05 -4.69 4.67
N GLY A 91 14.49 -3.71 5.37
CA GLY A 91 14.10 -2.42 4.80
C GLY A 91 12.89 -2.49 3.86
N ASP A 92 12.66 -1.40 3.16
CA ASP A 92 11.64 -1.28 2.13
C ASP A 92 11.89 -2.25 0.96
N LYS A 93 10.82 -2.64 0.27
CA LYS A 93 10.92 -3.43 -0.96
C LYS A 93 10.41 -2.63 -2.14
N ILE A 94 11.25 -2.46 -3.16
CA ILE A 94 10.89 -1.77 -4.39
C ILE A 94 10.62 -2.81 -5.49
N TYR A 95 9.49 -2.64 -6.18
CA TYR A 95 9.12 -3.36 -7.38
C TYR A 95 9.06 -2.37 -8.54
N THR A 96 9.82 -2.61 -9.60
CA THR A 96 9.71 -1.86 -10.84
C THR A 96 8.69 -2.55 -11.75
N LEU A 97 7.58 -1.88 -12.02
CA LEU A 97 6.45 -2.40 -12.78
C LEU A 97 6.46 -1.78 -14.17
N SER A 98 6.50 -2.63 -15.20
CA SER A 98 6.39 -2.18 -16.59
C SER A 98 4.96 -1.69 -16.89
N ARG A 99 4.82 -0.82 -17.88
CA ARG A 99 3.51 -0.32 -18.32
C ARG A 99 2.67 -1.39 -19.01
N ASN A 100 1.35 -1.21 -19.01
CA ASN A 100 0.37 -2.08 -19.66
C ASN A 100 0.47 -3.55 -19.23
N GLN A 101 0.81 -3.78 -17.98
CA GLN A 101 0.93 -5.10 -17.38
C GLN A 101 0.05 -5.22 -16.13
N THR A 102 -0.29 -6.46 -15.82
CA THR A 102 -0.93 -6.79 -14.55
C THR A 102 0.04 -7.61 -13.72
N TYR A 103 0.24 -7.19 -12.47
CA TYR A 103 1.12 -7.85 -11.51
C TYR A 103 0.31 -8.39 -10.34
N ILE A 104 0.72 -9.53 -9.82
CA ILE A 104 0.23 -10.09 -8.56
C ILE A 104 1.40 -10.07 -7.58
N ILE A 105 1.23 -9.40 -6.46
CA ILE A 105 2.24 -9.29 -5.40
C ILE A 105 1.68 -9.86 -4.13
N GLY A 106 2.39 -10.78 -3.52
CA GLY A 106 2.02 -11.41 -2.27
C GLY A 106 2.36 -12.89 -2.24
N PRO A 107 1.96 -13.58 -1.17
CA PRO A 107 1.26 -13.05 -0.01
C PRO A 107 2.06 -11.97 0.72
N LEU A 108 1.37 -10.97 1.28
CA LEU A 108 2.01 -9.85 1.98
C LEU A 108 2.54 -10.32 3.34
N SER A 109 3.84 -10.15 3.55
CA SER A 109 4.48 -10.57 4.80
C SER A 109 4.24 -9.55 5.91
N THR A 110 3.43 -9.91 6.91
CA THR A 110 3.20 -9.13 8.13
C THR A 110 4.50 -8.92 8.90
N SER A 111 5.34 -9.95 9.01
CA SER A 111 6.62 -9.88 9.73
C SER A 111 7.61 -8.85 9.16
N ARG A 112 7.43 -8.43 7.91
CA ARG A 112 8.31 -7.45 7.26
C ARG A 112 7.67 -6.08 7.05
N PHE A 113 6.41 -6.03 6.69
CA PHE A 113 5.78 -4.82 6.14
C PHE A 113 4.65 -4.26 6.99
N GLU A 114 4.13 -5.02 7.97
CA GLU A 114 3.06 -4.57 8.84
C GLU A 114 3.53 -3.49 9.82
N GLN A 115 2.78 -2.40 9.89
CA GLN A 115 2.99 -1.30 10.82
C GLN A 115 2.35 -1.61 12.19
N ASN A 116 2.67 -0.82 13.22
CA ASN A 116 2.10 -0.95 14.57
C ASN A 116 0.56 -0.88 14.64
N ASN A 117 -0.07 -0.26 13.65
CA ASN A 117 -1.52 -0.09 13.57
C ASN A 117 -2.20 -1.13 12.67
N ASN A 118 -1.56 -2.28 12.43
CA ASN A 118 -2.02 -3.34 11.54
C ASN A 118 -2.32 -2.82 10.12
N THR A 119 -1.42 -2.04 9.55
CA THR A 119 -1.53 -1.55 8.17
C THR A 119 -0.27 -1.89 7.37
N PHE A 120 -0.44 -2.00 6.05
CA PHE A 120 0.65 -1.98 5.09
C PHE A 120 0.68 -0.62 4.39
N LEU A 121 1.86 -0.06 4.21
CA LEU A 121 2.06 1.22 3.54
C LEU A 121 2.74 1.00 2.19
N PHE A 122 2.18 1.64 1.16
CA PHE A 122 2.65 1.58 -0.22
C PHE A 122 2.86 2.98 -0.77
N ASP A 123 4.01 3.22 -1.38
CA ASP A 123 4.30 4.46 -2.09
C ASP A 123 4.47 4.15 -3.58
N PHE A 124 3.85 4.97 -4.41
CA PHE A 124 4.01 4.93 -5.85
C PHE A 124 4.73 6.19 -6.32
N ASN A 125 5.68 6.05 -7.24
CA ASN A 125 6.36 7.22 -7.82
C ASN A 125 5.49 7.99 -8.83
N ALA A 126 4.33 7.45 -9.20
CA ALA A 126 3.39 8.09 -10.11
C ALA A 126 1.97 7.54 -9.93
N SER A 127 0.97 8.41 -10.15
CA SER A 127 -0.47 8.06 -10.13
C SER A 127 -0.92 7.49 -11.49
N ARG A 128 -0.36 6.35 -11.89
CA ARG A 128 -0.51 5.78 -13.25
C ARG A 128 -0.93 4.33 -13.25
N GLY A 129 -1.78 3.94 -12.35
CA GLY A 129 -2.25 2.57 -12.26
C GLY A 129 -3.48 2.47 -11.39
N LYS A 130 -3.93 1.26 -11.24
CA LYS A 130 -5.02 0.92 -10.32
C LYS A 130 -4.69 -0.41 -9.65
N LEU A 131 -5.17 -0.61 -8.45
CA LEU A 131 -4.93 -1.83 -7.72
C LEU A 131 -6.17 -2.33 -7.00
N ILE A 132 -6.17 -3.62 -6.71
CA ILE A 132 -7.12 -4.31 -5.84
C ILE A 132 -6.30 -5.04 -4.78
N ALA A 133 -6.74 -5.01 -3.53
CA ALA A 133 -6.28 -5.91 -2.50
C ALA A 133 -7.27 -7.06 -2.34
N VAL A 134 -6.77 -8.28 -2.21
CA VAL A 134 -7.58 -9.49 -2.07
C VAL A 134 -7.15 -10.22 -0.81
N ASN A 135 -8.13 -10.54 0.05
CA ASN A 135 -7.92 -11.45 1.17
C ASN A 135 -8.10 -12.88 0.68
N LEU A 136 -7.09 -13.71 0.87
CA LEU A 136 -7.21 -15.14 0.61
C LEU A 136 -7.92 -15.81 1.78
N PRO A 137 -8.72 -16.85 1.52
CA PRO A 137 -9.37 -17.62 2.57
C PRO A 137 -8.37 -18.38 3.44
#